data_43997450fa2dfcc5b4d17c5e16db9e3a
#
_entry.id   43997450fa2dfcc5b4d17c5e16db9e3a
#
_cell.length_a   1.000
_cell.length_b   1.000
_cell.length_c   1.000
_cell.angle_alpha   90.00
_cell.angle_beta   90.00
_cell.angle_gamma   90.00
#
_symmetry.space_group_name_H-M   'P 1'
#
loop_
_entity.id
_entity.type
_entity.pdbx_description
1 polymer ?
#
loop_
_entity_poly.entity_id
_entity_poly.type
_entity_poly.pdbx_seq_one_letter_code
_entity_poly.pdbx_strand_id
1 'polypeptide(L)'
;MRDDLDTLDRWIARTLNPYRGRAFLVFHPSFGRFAEAYGLRQTAIETDGKSPSPRQLSAFVKTARRENIRVVFVEPQFESRSAKAVADAIDGRIEWVDPMARDVFGSLRSLTLALVSAFKEADQAAGRETR
;
A
#
# COMPACT_ATOMS: atom_id res chain seq x y z
N MET A 1 -6.45 20.46 -18.83
CA MET A 1 -6.70 19.16 -18.17
C MET A 1 -5.68 18.11 -18.54
N ARG A 2 -5.39 17.92 -19.81
CA ARG A 2 -4.39 16.96 -20.26
C ARG A 2 -3.00 17.26 -19.69
N ASP A 3 -2.64 18.54 -19.67
CA ASP A 3 -1.33 18.97 -19.16
C ASP A 3 -1.19 18.71 -17.67
N ASP A 4 -2.27 18.90 -16.88
CA ASP A 4 -2.25 18.64 -15.43
C ASP A 4 -2.13 17.15 -15.15
N LEU A 5 -2.80 16.32 -15.95
CA LEU A 5 -2.73 14.88 -15.82
C LEU A 5 -1.33 14.37 -16.17
N ASP A 6 -0.75 14.89 -17.26
CA ASP A 6 0.61 14.52 -17.67
C ASP A 6 1.64 14.95 -16.63
N THR A 7 1.46 16.14 -16.06
CA THR A 7 2.35 16.65 -15.02
C THR A 7 2.29 15.76 -13.76
N LEU A 8 1.09 15.40 -13.36
CA LEU A 8 0.88 14.52 -12.22
C LEU A 8 1.51 13.15 -12.47
N ASP A 9 1.25 12.57 -13.64
CA ASP A 9 1.80 11.27 -14.01
C ASP A 9 3.32 11.26 -13.94
N ARG A 10 3.97 12.28 -14.50
CA ARG A 10 5.42 12.38 -14.46
C ARG A 10 5.95 12.55 -13.04
N TRP A 11 5.24 13.33 -12.23
CA TRP A 11 5.64 13.50 -10.83
C TRP A 11 5.54 12.19 -10.05
N ILE A 12 4.44 11.44 -10.24
CA ILE A 12 4.28 10.14 -9.57
C ILE A 12 5.38 9.18 -10.03
N ALA A 13 5.61 9.11 -11.34
CA ALA A 13 6.61 8.20 -11.88
C ALA A 13 8.00 8.50 -11.34
N ARG A 14 8.40 9.77 -11.26
CA ARG A 14 9.69 10.14 -10.70
C ARG A 14 9.78 9.86 -9.21
N THR A 15 8.70 10.15 -8.50
CA THR A 15 8.65 10.00 -7.05
C THR A 15 8.74 8.53 -6.65
N LEU A 16 8.09 7.64 -7.39
CA LEU A 16 8.06 6.20 -7.09
C LEU A 16 9.18 5.41 -7.78
N ASN A 17 9.92 6.01 -8.70
CA ASN A 17 10.96 5.30 -9.42
C ASN A 17 11.99 4.61 -8.51
N PRO A 18 12.47 5.24 -7.42
CA PRO A 18 13.41 4.56 -6.52
C PRO A 18 12.84 3.30 -5.86
N TYR A 19 11.52 3.13 -5.89
CA TYR A 19 10.85 2.02 -5.21
C TYR A 19 10.29 0.97 -6.17
N ARG A 20 10.71 0.99 -7.45
CA ARG A 20 10.23 0.02 -8.43
C ARG A 20 10.49 -1.40 -7.94
N GLY A 21 9.50 -2.26 -8.13
CA GLY A 21 9.56 -3.65 -7.66
C GLY A 21 9.11 -3.85 -6.23
N ARG A 22 8.90 -2.77 -5.47
CA ARG A 22 8.47 -2.88 -4.08
C ARG A 22 7.01 -3.27 -3.99
N ALA A 23 6.67 -4.00 -2.94
CA ALA A 23 5.30 -4.42 -2.65
C ALA A 23 4.67 -3.52 -1.60
N PHE A 24 3.37 -3.32 -1.71
CA PHE A 24 2.59 -2.67 -0.66
C PHE A 24 1.36 -3.49 -0.36
N LEU A 25 0.89 -3.41 0.87
CA LEU A 25 -0.18 -4.25 1.37
C LEU A 25 -1.49 -3.46 1.40
N VAL A 26 -2.52 -3.98 0.76
CA VAL A 26 -3.84 -3.38 0.73
C VAL A 26 -4.86 -4.37 1.29
N PHE A 27 -5.98 -3.86 1.83
CA PHE A 27 -7.06 -4.75 2.25
C PHE A 27 -7.79 -5.30 1.02
N HIS A 28 -8.21 -4.41 0.13
CA HIS A 28 -8.93 -4.78 -1.09
C HIS A 28 -8.09 -4.40 -2.32
N PRO A 29 -8.06 -5.25 -3.37
CA PRO A 29 -7.17 -5.01 -4.52
C PRO A 29 -7.70 -3.95 -5.48
N SER A 30 -7.71 -2.69 -5.06
CA SER A 30 -8.23 -1.57 -5.85
C SER A 30 -7.16 -0.78 -6.62
N PHE A 31 -5.89 -1.06 -6.37
CA PHE A 31 -4.80 -0.24 -6.89
C PHE A 31 -3.91 -0.98 -7.89
N GLY A 32 -4.43 -2.07 -8.49
CA GLY A 32 -3.65 -2.88 -9.42
C GLY A 32 -3.13 -2.11 -10.62
N ARG A 33 -3.98 -1.26 -11.22
CA ARG A 33 -3.58 -0.45 -12.38
C ARG A 33 -2.53 0.59 -12.01
N PHE A 34 -2.69 1.21 -10.84
CA PHE A 34 -1.72 2.17 -10.34
C PHE A 34 -0.37 1.48 -10.12
N ALA A 35 -0.39 0.34 -9.44
CA ALA A 35 0.83 -0.42 -9.16
C ALA A 35 1.54 -0.81 -10.46
N GLU A 36 0.79 -1.34 -11.43
CA GLU A 36 1.34 -1.74 -12.72
C GLU A 36 1.96 -0.56 -13.47
N ALA A 37 1.27 0.59 -13.45
CA ALA A 37 1.73 1.78 -14.16
C ALA A 37 3.07 2.30 -13.62
N TYR A 38 3.31 2.16 -12.32
CA TYR A 38 4.50 2.73 -11.69
C TYR A 38 5.49 1.68 -11.17
N GLY A 39 5.33 0.44 -11.62
CA GLY A 39 6.30 -0.61 -11.32
C GLY A 39 6.27 -1.15 -9.91
N LEU A 40 5.16 -0.99 -9.21
CA LEU A 40 4.96 -1.52 -7.86
C LEU A 40 4.18 -2.82 -7.90
N ARG A 41 4.12 -3.54 -6.77
CA ARG A 41 3.33 -4.76 -6.62
C ARG A 41 2.31 -4.59 -5.51
N GLN A 42 1.06 -4.86 -5.83
CA GLN A 42 -0.03 -4.83 -4.85
C GLN A 42 -0.25 -6.23 -4.29
N THR A 43 -0.27 -6.36 -2.97
CA THR A 43 -0.64 -7.60 -2.30
C THR A 43 -1.91 -7.33 -1.48
N ALA A 44 -2.99 -8.04 -1.77
CA ALA A 44 -4.28 -7.84 -1.12
C ALA A 44 -4.53 -8.88 -0.04
N ILE A 45 -5.09 -8.43 1.09
CA ILE A 45 -5.49 -9.32 2.19
C ILE A 45 -6.78 -10.05 1.80
N GLU A 46 -7.75 -9.32 1.26
CA GLU A 46 -9.03 -9.88 0.81
C GLU A 46 -8.84 -10.55 -0.55
N THR A 47 -9.46 -11.72 -0.73
CA THR A 47 -9.46 -12.44 -2.00
C THR A 47 -10.90 -12.76 -2.40
N ASP A 48 -11.29 -12.34 -3.62
CA ASP A 48 -12.62 -12.61 -4.18
C ASP A 48 -13.76 -12.17 -3.25
N GLY A 49 -13.59 -11.03 -2.60
CA GLY A 49 -14.60 -10.45 -1.71
C GLY A 49 -14.76 -11.17 -0.39
N LYS A 50 -13.88 -12.10 -0.06
CA LYS A 50 -13.95 -12.88 1.17
C LYS A 50 -12.86 -12.50 2.15
N SER A 51 -13.20 -12.50 3.43
CA SER A 51 -12.22 -12.32 4.49
C SER A 51 -11.23 -13.48 4.47
N PRO A 52 -9.95 -13.21 4.75
CA PRO A 52 -8.94 -14.26 4.73
C PRO A 52 -9.15 -15.26 5.86
N SER A 53 -8.79 -16.51 5.59
CA SER A 53 -8.72 -17.54 6.62
C SER A 53 -7.54 -17.26 7.56
N PRO A 54 -7.51 -17.90 8.77
CA PRO A 54 -6.35 -17.75 9.65
C PRO A 54 -5.03 -18.12 8.99
N ARG A 55 -5.04 -19.14 8.13
CA ARG A 55 -3.84 -19.56 7.39
C ARG A 55 -3.38 -18.48 6.42
N GLN A 56 -4.33 -17.86 5.71
CA GLN A 56 -4.02 -16.77 4.78
C GLN A 56 -3.50 -15.54 5.53
N LEU A 57 -4.11 -15.19 6.68
CA LEU A 57 -3.62 -14.09 7.51
C LEU A 57 -2.19 -14.34 7.96
N SER A 58 -1.90 -15.56 8.40
CA SER A 58 -0.56 -15.93 8.82
C SER A 58 0.45 -15.76 7.68
N ALA A 59 0.07 -16.16 6.47
CA ALA A 59 0.91 -16.02 5.29
C ALA A 59 1.20 -14.55 4.97
N PHE A 60 0.17 -13.70 5.05
CA PHE A 60 0.35 -12.25 4.83
C PHE A 60 1.29 -11.64 5.86
N VAL A 61 1.14 -12.03 7.12
CA VAL A 61 2.01 -11.51 8.19
C VAL A 61 3.46 -11.92 7.95
N LYS A 62 3.70 -13.16 7.56
CA LYS A 62 5.05 -13.64 7.27
C LYS A 62 5.67 -12.86 6.10
N THR A 63 4.91 -12.66 5.03
CA THR A 63 5.38 -11.90 3.87
C THR A 63 5.69 -10.46 4.25
N ALA A 64 4.78 -9.83 4.99
CA ALA A 64 4.95 -8.44 5.41
C ALA A 64 6.19 -8.27 6.29
N ARG A 65 6.41 -9.18 7.22
CA ARG A 65 7.59 -9.14 8.10
C ARG A 65 8.88 -9.32 7.31
N ARG A 66 8.87 -10.25 6.36
CA ARG A 66 10.05 -10.52 5.52
C ARG A 66 10.42 -9.30 4.68
N GLU A 67 9.44 -8.57 4.19
CA GLU A 67 9.65 -7.39 3.37
C GLU A 67 9.64 -6.09 4.19
N ASN A 68 9.53 -6.18 5.50
CA ASN A 68 9.51 -5.04 6.42
C ASN A 68 8.36 -4.07 6.15
N ILE A 69 7.22 -4.60 5.65
CA ILE A 69 6.03 -3.81 5.43
C ILE A 69 5.37 -3.51 6.77
N ARG A 70 5.08 -2.24 7.03
CA ARG A 70 4.47 -1.80 8.29
C ARG A 70 3.19 -0.99 8.10
N VAL A 71 2.69 -0.90 6.87
CA VAL A 71 1.49 -0.13 6.57
C VAL A 71 0.53 -0.98 5.77
N VAL A 72 -0.74 -1.00 6.20
CA VAL A 72 -1.83 -1.63 5.47
C VAL A 72 -2.74 -0.52 4.96
N PHE A 73 -2.95 -0.46 3.64
CA PHE A 73 -3.81 0.54 3.02
C PHE A 73 -5.24 0.01 2.99
N VAL A 74 -6.18 0.78 3.53
CA VAL A 74 -7.59 0.39 3.64
C VAL A 74 -8.48 1.49 3.10
N GLU A 75 -9.49 1.11 2.31
CA GLU A 75 -10.49 2.04 1.82
C GLU A 75 -11.59 2.23 2.87
N PRO A 76 -12.16 3.45 3.00
CA PRO A 76 -13.11 3.74 4.08
C PRO A 76 -14.36 2.87 4.10
N GLN A 77 -14.81 2.37 2.93
CA GLN A 77 -16.04 1.60 2.84
C GLN A 77 -15.90 0.15 3.29
N PHE A 78 -14.70 -0.32 3.57
CA PHE A 78 -14.49 -1.71 3.97
C PHE A 78 -14.34 -1.87 5.47
N GLU A 79 -14.78 -3.03 5.97
CA GLU A 79 -14.60 -3.40 7.35
C GLU A 79 -13.11 -3.64 7.61
N SER A 80 -12.58 -3.04 8.67
CA SER A 80 -11.13 -2.98 8.90
C SER A 80 -10.62 -3.97 9.96
N ARG A 81 -11.45 -4.89 10.44
CA ARG A 81 -11.06 -5.81 11.50
C ARG A 81 -9.87 -6.68 11.11
N SER A 82 -9.93 -7.28 9.92
CA SER A 82 -8.83 -8.11 9.41
C SER A 82 -7.58 -7.29 9.15
N ALA A 83 -7.75 -6.09 8.60
CA ALA A 83 -6.63 -5.17 8.35
C ALA A 83 -5.94 -4.79 9.65
N LYS A 84 -6.73 -4.50 10.69
CA LYS A 84 -6.19 -4.16 12.01
C LYS A 84 -5.41 -5.34 12.61
N ALA A 85 -5.94 -6.55 12.46
CA ALA A 85 -5.26 -7.75 12.96
C ALA A 85 -3.89 -7.92 12.29
N VAL A 86 -3.82 -7.70 10.98
CA VAL A 86 -2.55 -7.77 10.25
C VAL A 86 -1.61 -6.66 10.70
N ALA A 87 -2.12 -5.42 10.78
CA ALA A 87 -1.30 -4.27 11.22
C ALA A 87 -0.70 -4.49 12.60
N ASP A 88 -1.51 -5.00 13.54
CA ASP A 88 -1.03 -5.29 14.89
C ASP A 88 0.04 -6.38 14.88
N ALA A 89 -0.14 -7.41 14.05
CA ALA A 89 0.80 -8.54 13.97
C ALA A 89 2.15 -8.15 13.36
N ILE A 90 2.20 -7.09 12.57
CA ILE A 90 3.44 -6.62 11.94
C ILE A 90 3.99 -5.36 12.62
N ASP A 91 3.44 -4.99 13.78
CA ASP A 91 3.79 -3.76 14.49
C ASP A 91 3.66 -2.53 13.59
N GLY A 92 2.59 -2.53 12.79
CA GLY A 92 2.36 -1.50 11.80
C GLY A 92 1.10 -0.68 12.08
N ARG A 93 0.64 -0.01 11.05
CA ARG A 93 -0.52 0.86 11.13
C ARG A 93 -1.39 0.77 9.87
N ILE A 94 -2.62 1.24 9.99
CA ILE A 94 -3.54 1.37 8.87
C ILE A 94 -3.42 2.79 8.29
N GLU A 95 -3.34 2.87 6.97
CA GLU A 95 -3.42 4.13 6.24
C GLU A 95 -4.71 4.11 5.42
N TRP A 96 -5.58 5.09 5.67
CA TRP A 96 -6.85 5.17 4.97
C TRP A 96 -6.67 5.85 3.63
N VAL A 97 -7.16 5.23 2.56
CA VAL A 97 -7.07 5.77 1.20
C VAL A 97 -8.43 5.62 0.53
N ASP A 98 -8.79 6.59 -0.31
CA ASP A 98 -10.08 6.55 -1.01
C ASP A 98 -9.85 6.71 -2.52
N PRO A 99 -9.85 5.60 -3.28
CA PRO A 99 -9.67 5.65 -4.72
C PRO A 99 -10.85 6.26 -5.45
N MET A 100 -12.00 6.41 -4.77
CA MET A 100 -13.22 6.96 -5.34
C MET A 100 -13.48 8.41 -4.92
N ALA A 101 -12.50 9.06 -4.30
CA ALA A 101 -12.64 10.44 -3.87
C ALA A 101 -12.88 11.38 -5.06
N ARG A 102 -13.66 12.45 -4.81
CA ARG A 102 -13.99 13.42 -5.85
C ARG A 102 -12.75 14.10 -6.43
N ASP A 103 -11.79 14.42 -5.55
CA ASP A 103 -10.54 15.01 -5.97
C ASP A 103 -9.56 13.90 -6.33
N VAL A 104 -9.64 13.41 -7.56
CA VAL A 104 -8.81 12.33 -8.06
C VAL A 104 -7.33 12.72 -8.01
N PHE A 105 -7.00 13.94 -8.40
CA PHE A 105 -5.59 14.40 -8.42
C PHE A 105 -5.03 14.46 -6.99
N GLY A 106 -5.80 15.03 -6.06
CA GLY A 106 -5.40 15.08 -4.66
C GLY A 106 -5.27 13.69 -4.05
N SER A 107 -6.18 12.79 -4.39
CA SER A 107 -6.14 11.41 -3.91
C SER A 107 -4.90 10.67 -4.42
N LEU A 108 -4.55 10.84 -5.69
CA LEU A 108 -3.36 10.20 -6.26
C LEU A 108 -2.08 10.75 -5.64
N ARG A 109 -2.03 12.06 -5.38
CA ARG A 109 -0.89 12.66 -4.68
C ARG A 109 -0.76 12.12 -3.26
N SER A 110 -1.87 12.07 -2.54
CA SER A 110 -1.90 11.57 -1.17
C SER A 110 -1.46 10.10 -1.12
N LEU A 111 -1.96 9.28 -2.04
CA LEU A 111 -1.56 7.88 -2.14
C LEU A 111 -0.06 7.76 -2.41
N THR A 112 0.46 8.54 -3.36
CA THR A 112 1.88 8.51 -3.71
C THR A 112 2.75 8.87 -2.50
N LEU A 113 2.40 9.93 -1.78
CA LEU A 113 3.16 10.36 -0.60
C LEU A 113 3.05 9.34 0.53
N ALA A 114 1.88 8.72 0.70
CA ALA A 114 1.69 7.67 1.70
C ALA A 114 2.53 6.43 1.38
N LEU A 115 2.62 6.05 0.10
CA LEU A 115 3.48 4.95 -0.34
C LEU A 115 4.94 5.24 -0.06
N VAL A 116 5.41 6.43 -0.38
CA VAL A 116 6.80 6.82 -0.11
C VAL A 116 7.08 6.74 1.39
N SER A 117 6.17 7.26 2.21
CA SER A 117 6.32 7.20 3.67
C SER A 117 6.39 5.76 4.15
N ALA A 118 5.53 4.88 3.62
CA ALA A 118 5.52 3.47 3.98
C ALA A 118 6.81 2.77 3.59
N PHE A 119 7.33 3.04 2.40
CA PHE A 119 8.60 2.45 1.95
C PHE A 119 9.78 2.93 2.79
N LYS A 120 9.79 4.19 3.17
CA LYS A 120 10.83 4.73 4.06
C LYS A 120 10.77 4.10 5.45
N GLU A 121 9.55 3.88 5.97
CA GLU A 121 9.39 3.17 7.25
C GLU A 121 9.93 1.75 7.16
N ALA A 122 9.67 1.06 6.05
CA ALA A 122 10.18 -0.29 5.81
C ALA A 122 11.70 -0.30 5.78
N ASP A 123 12.31 0.65 5.09
CA ASP A 123 13.77 0.75 4.96
C ASP A 123 14.41 1.07 6.32
N GLN A 124 13.80 1.93 7.12
CA GLN A 124 14.26 2.24 8.46
C GLN A 124 14.19 1.02 9.38
N ALA A 125 13.10 0.25 9.28
CA ALA A 125 12.93 -0.97 10.06
C ALA A 125 13.99 -2.01 9.68
N ALA A 126 14.27 -2.18 8.39
CA ALA A 126 15.30 -3.09 7.91
C ALA A 126 16.68 -2.67 8.40
N GLY A 127 16.98 -1.36 8.39
CA GLY A 127 18.23 -0.82 8.89
C GLY A 127 18.41 -1.08 10.38
N ARG A 128 17.34 -1.01 11.16
CA ARG A 128 17.40 -1.29 12.60
C ARG A 128 17.63 -2.78 12.88
N GLU A 129 17.07 -3.65 12.07
CA GLU A 129 17.22 -5.10 12.25
C GLU A 129 18.63 -5.57 11.91
N THR A 130 19.32 -4.89 11.01
CA THR A 130 20.68 -5.26 10.62
C THR A 130 21.76 -4.68 11.52
N ARG A 131 21.36 -3.85 12.47
CA ARG A 131 22.27 -3.29 13.48
C ARG A 131 22.08 -4.02 14.81
#